data_505cd9d4b0e0b2e5ca182b759a31a8aa
#
_entry.id   505cd9d4b0e0b2e5ca182b759a31a8aa
#
_cell.length_a   1.000
_cell.length_b   1.000
_cell.length_c   1.000
_cell.angle_alpha   90.00
_cell.angle_beta   90.00
_cell.angle_gamma   90.00
#
_symmetry.space_group_name_H-M   'P 1'
#
loop_
_entity.id
_entity.type
_entity.pdbx_description
1 polymer ?
#
loop_
_entity_poly.entity_id
_entity_poly.type
_entity_poly.pdbx_seq_one_letter_code
_entity_poly.pdbx_strand_id
1 'polypeptide(L)'
;MKKLVFCDIDGTILDGSRKMEKLTPETLHAINSLRRTDYVVIASGRCMGLLDRQIIDLDPSGFILCNGAYDLVGDQTVFRDSFSKEAVEKIREVTVAYNGFYIFEALNEMYVDSFDSDAFQLFMSGWAKVLKGFEESKVADKPFHIAIIGFCDEDSCQKAGEQLKDIADLARHKGFYSYDVNIKGISKATGVNRIREYLNIPYEDTYAFGDALNDLEMLQAVAHPVIMKNSDPALKTYGFEETGDVLDNGFYRYLLTNKLINPL
;
A
#
# COMPACT_ATOMS: atom_id res chain seq x y z
N MET A 1 -25.71 2.71 11.91
CA MET A 1 -24.91 1.49 11.58
C MET A 1 -23.45 1.81 11.81
N LYS A 2 -22.57 0.79 11.93
CA LYS A 2 -21.13 1.04 12.01
C LYS A 2 -20.61 1.50 10.65
N LYS A 3 -19.69 2.45 10.68
CA LYS A 3 -18.95 2.88 9.48
C LYS A 3 -17.72 2.03 9.27
N LEU A 4 -17.19 2.02 8.05
CA LEU A 4 -15.96 1.36 7.68
C LEU A 4 -15.03 2.39 7.02
N VAL A 5 -13.92 2.67 7.70
CA VAL A 5 -12.96 3.69 7.31
C VAL A 5 -11.67 3.02 6.87
N PHE A 6 -11.32 3.17 5.61
CA PHE A 6 -10.04 2.74 5.05
C PHE A 6 -9.06 3.90 5.08
N CYS A 7 -7.83 3.63 5.42
CA CYS A 7 -6.80 4.65 5.55
C CYS A 7 -5.47 4.15 5.00
N ASP A 8 -4.91 4.87 4.04
CA ASP A 8 -3.51 4.66 3.64
C ASP A 8 -2.56 5.15 4.75
N ILE A 9 -1.27 4.81 4.64
CA ILE A 9 -0.24 5.17 5.61
C ILE A 9 0.55 6.38 5.14
N ASP A 10 1.29 6.21 4.02
CA ASP A 10 2.33 7.14 3.58
C ASP A 10 1.73 8.35 2.88
N GLY A 11 1.92 9.55 3.45
CA GLY A 11 1.28 10.78 2.97
C GLY A 11 -0.15 11.00 3.50
N THR A 12 -0.71 10.03 4.23
CA THR A 12 -2.07 10.09 4.79
C THR A 12 -2.08 10.20 6.31
N ILE A 13 -1.42 9.31 7.04
CA ILE A 13 -1.28 9.35 8.52
C ILE A 13 0.16 9.44 8.99
N LEU A 14 1.11 9.08 8.15
CA LEU A 14 2.55 9.26 8.32
C LEU A 14 3.15 9.86 7.05
N ASP A 15 4.30 10.51 7.16
CA ASP A 15 5.06 10.96 6.00
C ASP A 15 6.56 11.03 6.31
N GLY A 16 7.23 9.89 6.23
CA GLY A 16 8.66 9.77 6.46
C GLY A 16 9.50 10.60 5.47
N SER A 17 9.01 10.81 4.24
CA SER A 17 9.67 11.62 3.22
C SER A 17 9.75 13.10 3.62
N ARG A 18 8.79 13.56 4.42
CA ARG A 18 8.71 14.92 4.99
C ARG A 18 9.11 14.96 6.47
N LYS A 19 9.83 13.93 6.95
CA LYS A 19 10.34 13.80 8.33
C LYS A 19 9.27 13.63 9.42
N MET A 20 8.07 13.23 9.04
CA MET A 20 7.02 12.83 9.98
C MET A 20 7.11 11.32 10.23
N GLU A 21 8.05 10.92 11.09
CA GLU A 21 8.35 9.51 11.38
C GLU A 21 7.45 8.92 12.49
N LYS A 22 6.65 9.75 13.15
CA LYS A 22 5.77 9.31 14.25
C LYS A 22 4.35 9.80 14.04
N LEU A 23 3.41 8.94 14.41
CA LEU A 23 2.01 9.31 14.48
C LEU A 23 1.81 10.44 15.51
N THR A 24 1.01 11.45 15.15
CA THR A 24 0.67 12.53 16.05
C THR A 24 -0.33 12.07 17.12
N PRO A 25 -0.40 12.75 18.28
CA PRO A 25 -1.44 12.47 19.28
C PRO A 25 -2.85 12.56 18.69
N GLU A 26 -3.09 13.50 17.78
CA GLU A 26 -4.35 13.69 17.08
C GLU A 26 -4.72 12.50 16.19
N THR A 27 -3.76 11.99 15.41
CA THR A 27 -3.97 10.81 14.56
C THR A 27 -4.23 9.57 15.42
N LEU A 28 -3.45 9.37 16.49
CA LEU A 28 -3.67 8.30 17.46
C LEU A 28 -5.06 8.38 18.10
N HIS A 29 -5.48 9.59 18.52
CA HIS A 29 -6.81 9.81 19.08
C HIS A 29 -7.91 9.49 18.06
N ALA A 30 -7.75 9.94 16.81
CA ALA A 30 -8.70 9.71 15.72
C ALA A 30 -8.96 8.22 15.51
N ILE A 31 -7.89 7.44 15.32
CA ILE A 31 -7.98 6.00 15.08
C ILE A 31 -8.59 5.28 16.31
N ASN A 32 -8.10 5.61 17.51
CA ASN A 32 -8.64 5.02 18.75
C ASN A 32 -10.10 5.35 18.99
N SER A 33 -10.55 6.54 18.60
CA SER A 33 -11.95 6.95 18.73
C SER A 33 -12.84 6.20 17.74
N LEU A 34 -12.44 6.12 16.47
CA LEU A 34 -13.15 5.35 15.45
C LEU A 34 -13.29 3.87 15.84
N ARG A 35 -12.22 3.24 16.30
CA ARG A 35 -12.23 1.81 16.67
C ARG A 35 -13.24 1.42 17.75
N ARG A 36 -13.68 2.38 18.57
CA ARG A 36 -14.68 2.13 19.64
C ARG A 36 -16.10 1.96 19.10
N THR A 37 -16.40 2.58 17.98
CA THR A 37 -17.75 2.64 17.42
C THR A 37 -17.85 2.04 16.02
N ASP A 38 -16.78 2.10 15.27
CA ASP A 38 -16.70 1.83 13.84
C ASP A 38 -15.55 0.85 13.52
N TYR A 39 -15.33 0.55 12.27
CA TYR A 39 -14.20 -0.24 11.78
C TYR A 39 -13.16 0.65 11.12
N VAL A 40 -11.90 0.46 11.46
CA VAL A 40 -10.76 1.12 10.81
C VAL A 40 -9.87 0.06 10.18
N VAL A 41 -9.60 0.19 8.90
CA VAL A 41 -8.75 -0.72 8.12
C VAL A 41 -7.60 0.09 7.53
N ILE A 42 -6.37 -0.36 7.77
CA ILE A 42 -5.18 0.21 7.16
C ILE A 42 -4.97 -0.45 5.80
N ALA A 43 -4.86 0.35 4.73
CA ALA A 43 -4.69 -0.12 3.37
C ALA A 43 -3.34 0.34 2.80
N SER A 44 -2.40 -0.58 2.58
CA SER A 44 -1.04 -0.25 2.18
C SER A 44 -0.48 -1.19 1.10
N GLY A 45 0.44 -0.66 0.29
CA GLY A 45 1.28 -1.48 -0.59
C GLY A 45 2.29 -2.33 0.18
N ARG A 46 2.59 -1.97 1.43
CA ARG A 46 3.57 -2.68 2.26
C ARG A 46 3.08 -4.08 2.63
N CYS A 47 4.00 -5.04 2.71
CA CYS A 47 3.76 -6.30 3.41
C CYS A 47 3.83 -6.09 4.94
N MET A 48 3.35 -7.05 5.74
CA MET A 48 3.33 -6.97 7.21
C MET A 48 4.73 -6.73 7.80
N GLY A 49 5.77 -7.35 7.22
CA GLY A 49 7.16 -7.19 7.66
C GLY A 49 7.74 -5.80 7.45
N LEU A 50 7.10 -4.95 6.64
CA LEU A 50 7.46 -3.54 6.40
C LEU A 50 6.64 -2.55 7.21
N LEU A 51 5.62 -2.99 7.91
CA LEU A 51 4.85 -2.09 8.76
C LEU A 51 5.68 -1.65 9.96
N ASP A 52 5.72 -0.34 10.18
CA ASP A 52 6.27 0.22 11.40
C ASP A 52 5.48 -0.29 12.62
N ARG A 53 6.17 -0.56 13.72
CA ARG A 53 5.57 -1.05 14.96
C ARG A 53 4.43 -0.16 15.44
N GLN A 54 4.55 1.16 15.31
CA GLN A 54 3.48 2.10 15.68
C GLN A 54 2.18 1.90 14.88
N ILE A 55 2.26 1.42 13.62
CA ILE A 55 1.07 1.10 12.80
C ILE A 55 0.41 -0.20 13.29
N ILE A 56 1.23 -1.19 13.63
CA ILE A 56 0.73 -2.46 14.19
C ILE A 56 0.07 -2.20 15.56
N ASP A 57 0.70 -1.37 16.40
CA ASP A 57 0.23 -1.04 17.74
C ASP A 57 -1.04 -0.17 17.75
N LEU A 58 -1.44 0.41 16.60
CA LEU A 58 -2.78 0.99 16.44
C LEU A 58 -3.88 -0.03 16.61
N ASP A 59 -3.56 -1.31 16.43
CA ASP A 59 -4.49 -2.44 16.52
C ASP A 59 -5.78 -2.17 15.72
N PRO A 60 -5.67 -1.86 14.40
CA PRO A 60 -6.84 -1.55 13.59
C PRO A 60 -7.77 -2.74 13.46
N SER A 61 -8.99 -2.53 12.98
CA SER A 61 -9.96 -3.62 12.77
C SER A 61 -9.53 -4.60 11.68
N GLY A 62 -8.61 -4.18 10.81
CA GLY A 62 -8.07 -5.02 9.73
C GLY A 62 -6.98 -4.32 8.94
N PHE A 63 -6.45 -5.06 7.98
CA PHE A 63 -5.41 -4.61 7.06
C PHE A 63 -5.72 -5.07 5.64
N ILE A 64 -5.47 -4.19 4.67
CA ILE A 64 -5.27 -4.51 3.26
C ILE A 64 -3.79 -4.31 2.99
N LEU A 65 -3.04 -5.38 2.76
CA LEU A 65 -1.59 -5.37 2.57
C LEU A 65 -1.22 -5.81 1.16
N CYS A 66 0.00 -5.47 0.74
CA CYS A 66 0.50 -5.83 -0.60
C CYS A 66 -0.49 -5.40 -1.69
N ASN A 67 -1.01 -4.17 -1.60
CA ASN A 67 -2.04 -3.63 -2.50
C ASN A 67 -3.28 -4.54 -2.66
N GLY A 68 -3.69 -5.27 -1.61
CA GLY A 68 -4.88 -6.14 -1.62
C GLY A 68 -4.59 -7.61 -1.91
N ALA A 69 -3.33 -8.02 -2.02
CA ALA A 69 -2.99 -9.43 -2.13
C ALA A 69 -3.05 -10.18 -0.78
N TYR A 70 -3.18 -9.45 0.33
CA TYR A 70 -3.34 -10.04 1.66
C TYR A 70 -4.25 -9.16 2.53
N ASP A 71 -5.47 -9.65 2.80
CA ASP A 71 -6.48 -8.92 3.55
C ASP A 71 -6.80 -9.61 4.87
N LEU A 72 -6.82 -8.84 5.97
CA LEU A 72 -7.08 -9.31 7.33
C LEU A 72 -8.22 -8.52 7.97
N VAL A 73 -9.03 -9.20 8.79
CA VAL A 73 -9.97 -8.59 9.75
C VAL A 73 -9.73 -9.24 11.10
N GLY A 74 -9.25 -8.47 12.07
CA GLY A 74 -8.67 -9.03 13.30
C GLY A 74 -7.57 -10.03 12.96
N ASP A 75 -7.64 -11.22 13.53
CA ASP A 75 -6.71 -12.32 13.27
C ASP A 75 -7.13 -13.23 12.09
N GLN A 76 -8.22 -12.91 11.40
CA GLN A 76 -8.74 -13.73 10.31
C GLN A 76 -8.24 -13.26 8.96
N THR A 77 -7.62 -14.15 8.20
CA THR A 77 -7.31 -13.90 6.79
C THR A 77 -8.61 -13.97 5.98
N VAL A 78 -9.07 -12.82 5.47
CA VAL A 78 -10.24 -12.72 4.59
C VAL A 78 -9.89 -13.12 3.18
N PHE A 79 -8.69 -12.74 2.73
CA PHE A 79 -8.18 -13.06 1.41
C PHE A 79 -6.66 -13.15 1.42
N ARG A 80 -6.12 -14.02 0.60
CA ARG A 80 -4.70 -14.02 0.23
C ARG A 80 -4.53 -14.61 -1.15
N ASP A 81 -3.63 -14.04 -1.91
CA ASP A 81 -3.16 -14.57 -3.18
C ASP A 81 -1.65 -14.32 -3.30
N SER A 82 -1.00 -15.04 -4.22
CA SER A 82 0.43 -14.93 -4.48
C SER A 82 0.72 -15.17 -5.95
N PHE A 83 1.84 -14.66 -6.43
CA PHE A 83 2.29 -14.95 -7.77
C PHE A 83 2.46 -16.46 -7.99
N SER A 84 2.10 -16.92 -9.19
CA SER A 84 2.46 -18.26 -9.62
C SER A 84 3.99 -18.37 -9.83
N LYS A 85 4.52 -19.60 -9.82
CA LYS A 85 5.96 -19.81 -10.10
C LYS A 85 6.36 -19.26 -11.46
N GLU A 86 5.50 -19.41 -12.46
CA GLU A 86 5.70 -18.90 -13.81
C GLU A 86 5.75 -17.37 -13.85
N ALA A 87 4.88 -16.70 -13.06
CA ALA A 87 4.89 -15.24 -12.95
C ALA A 87 6.17 -14.75 -12.26
N VAL A 88 6.59 -15.38 -11.16
CA VAL A 88 7.85 -15.07 -10.47
C VAL A 88 9.04 -15.20 -11.43
N GLU A 89 9.12 -16.31 -12.16
CA GLU A 89 10.20 -16.52 -13.11
C GLU A 89 10.19 -15.50 -14.24
N LYS A 90 9.02 -15.19 -14.79
CA LYS A 90 8.88 -14.18 -15.84
C LYS A 90 9.27 -12.78 -15.37
N ILE A 91 8.89 -12.38 -14.15
CA ILE A 91 9.32 -11.11 -13.57
C ILE A 91 10.84 -11.06 -13.44
N ARG A 92 11.48 -12.14 -12.96
CA ARG A 92 12.94 -12.25 -12.83
C ARG A 92 13.64 -12.14 -14.19
N GLU A 93 13.21 -12.96 -15.17
CA GLU A 93 13.78 -12.97 -16.52
C GLU A 93 13.75 -11.58 -17.16
N VAL A 94 12.59 -10.94 -17.14
CA VAL A 94 12.40 -9.62 -17.75
C VAL A 94 13.26 -8.58 -17.02
N THR A 95 13.27 -8.57 -15.70
CA THR A 95 14.04 -7.61 -14.92
C THR A 95 15.52 -7.72 -15.18
N VAL A 96 16.06 -8.95 -15.15
CA VAL A 96 17.49 -9.22 -15.44
C VAL A 96 17.86 -8.88 -16.89
N ALA A 97 16.98 -9.14 -17.86
CA ALA A 97 17.25 -8.84 -19.27
C ALA A 97 17.45 -7.32 -19.54
N TYR A 98 16.91 -6.47 -18.68
CA TYR A 98 17.08 -5.01 -18.75
C TYR A 98 18.01 -4.44 -17.66
N ASN A 99 18.87 -5.26 -17.07
CA ASN A 99 19.83 -4.90 -16.03
C ASN A 99 19.17 -4.20 -14.82
N GLY A 100 17.95 -4.61 -14.50
CA GLY A 100 17.21 -4.13 -13.34
C GLY A 100 17.48 -4.97 -12.09
N PHE A 101 16.89 -4.57 -10.98
CA PHE A 101 16.78 -5.36 -9.75
C PHE A 101 15.32 -5.73 -9.49
N TYR A 102 15.10 -6.79 -8.73
CA TYR A 102 13.79 -7.13 -8.20
C TYR A 102 13.83 -7.34 -6.68
N ILE A 103 12.72 -7.01 -6.04
CA ILE A 103 12.43 -7.40 -4.67
C ILE A 103 11.12 -8.17 -4.69
N PHE A 104 11.10 -9.38 -4.16
CA PHE A 104 9.88 -10.13 -3.92
C PHE A 104 9.51 -10.07 -2.44
N GLU A 105 8.24 -9.79 -2.16
CA GLU A 105 7.71 -9.66 -0.81
C GLU A 105 6.75 -10.79 -0.48
N ALA A 106 7.15 -11.63 0.48
CA ALA A 106 6.24 -12.47 1.24
C ALA A 106 5.65 -11.65 2.39
N LEU A 107 4.69 -12.19 3.14
CA LEU A 107 4.00 -11.42 4.18
C LEU A 107 4.95 -10.76 5.20
N ASN A 108 5.98 -11.47 5.65
CA ASN A 108 6.89 -10.99 6.70
C ASN A 108 8.35 -10.90 6.27
N GLU A 109 8.65 -11.22 5.03
CA GLU A 109 10.02 -11.31 4.53
C GLU A 109 10.10 -10.77 3.11
N MET A 110 11.21 -10.14 2.78
CA MET A 110 11.50 -9.59 1.46
C MET A 110 12.84 -10.07 0.96
N TYR A 111 12.93 -10.31 -0.33
CA TYR A 111 14.09 -10.90 -0.98
C TYR A 111 14.49 -10.08 -2.19
N VAL A 112 15.73 -9.60 -2.20
CA VAL A 112 16.35 -8.88 -3.33
C VAL A 112 17.30 -9.78 -4.07
N ASP A 113 17.36 -9.65 -5.40
CA ASP A 113 18.27 -10.40 -6.25
C ASP A 113 19.75 -10.10 -5.97
N SER A 114 20.10 -8.82 -5.86
CA SER A 114 21.45 -8.35 -5.59
C SER A 114 21.45 -7.03 -4.85
N PHE A 115 22.25 -6.96 -3.79
CA PHE A 115 22.50 -5.72 -3.06
C PHE A 115 23.49 -4.79 -3.78
N ASP A 116 24.24 -5.30 -4.75
CA ASP A 116 25.37 -4.60 -5.40
C ASP A 116 25.01 -4.05 -6.80
N SER A 117 23.75 -4.23 -7.25
CA SER A 117 23.35 -3.69 -8.56
C SER A 117 23.21 -2.18 -8.54
N ASP A 118 23.66 -1.48 -9.58
CA ASP A 118 23.56 -0.02 -9.69
C ASP A 118 22.11 0.44 -9.59
N ALA A 119 21.18 -0.29 -10.21
CA ALA A 119 19.75 0.01 -10.16
C ALA A 119 19.19 -0.07 -8.75
N PHE A 120 19.61 -1.07 -7.95
CA PHE A 120 19.21 -1.19 -6.56
C PHE A 120 19.77 -0.04 -5.70
N GLN A 121 21.04 0.33 -5.89
CA GLN A 121 21.66 1.42 -5.16
C GLN A 121 21.01 2.78 -5.45
N LEU A 122 20.53 3.00 -6.68
CA LEU A 122 19.77 4.20 -7.05
C LEU A 122 18.39 4.28 -6.35
N PHE A 123 17.76 3.13 -6.14
CA PHE A 123 16.41 3.04 -5.57
C PHE A 123 16.42 3.10 -4.04
N MET A 124 17.44 2.51 -3.39
CA MET A 124 17.39 2.16 -1.97
C MET A 124 18.31 2.97 -1.07
N SER A 125 17.77 3.98 -0.40
CA SER A 125 18.51 4.72 0.63
C SER A 125 18.25 4.27 2.08
N GLY A 126 17.38 3.31 2.37
CA GLY A 126 17.04 3.00 3.78
C GLY A 126 16.56 1.58 4.09
N TRP A 127 16.18 0.80 3.12
CA TRP A 127 15.46 -0.48 3.28
C TRP A 127 16.37 -1.70 3.39
N ALA A 128 17.66 -1.56 3.08
CA ALA A 128 18.62 -2.67 3.03
C ALA A 128 18.67 -3.54 4.30
N LYS A 129 18.31 -2.98 5.46
CA LYS A 129 18.37 -3.70 6.75
C LYS A 129 17.32 -4.80 6.92
N VAL A 130 16.23 -4.75 6.16
CA VAL A 130 15.11 -5.69 6.26
C VAL A 130 15.06 -6.68 5.10
N LEU A 131 15.91 -6.48 4.09
CA LEU A 131 15.99 -7.33 2.92
C LEU A 131 16.90 -8.53 3.14
N LYS A 132 16.52 -9.66 2.54
CA LYS A 132 17.32 -10.89 2.45
C LYS A 132 17.75 -11.10 0.99
N GLY A 133 18.91 -11.70 0.76
CA GLY A 133 19.30 -12.11 -0.59
C GLY A 133 18.38 -13.22 -1.14
N PHE A 134 18.02 -13.11 -2.40
CA PHE A 134 17.21 -14.11 -3.09
C PHE A 134 18.05 -15.34 -3.41
N GLU A 135 17.76 -16.45 -2.74
CA GLU A 135 18.36 -17.76 -3.00
C GLU A 135 17.25 -18.75 -3.35
N GLU A 136 17.25 -19.26 -4.57
CA GLU A 136 16.16 -20.10 -5.11
C GLU A 136 15.80 -21.28 -4.20
N SER A 137 16.79 -21.95 -3.62
CA SER A 137 16.58 -23.06 -2.68
C SER A 137 15.88 -22.64 -1.38
N LYS A 138 15.95 -21.38 -0.99
CA LYS A 138 15.33 -20.83 0.25
C LYS A 138 13.96 -20.23 0.00
N VAL A 139 13.63 -19.94 -1.25
CA VAL A 139 12.40 -19.19 -1.60
C VAL A 139 11.42 -19.99 -2.47
N ALA A 140 11.78 -21.20 -2.90
CA ALA A 140 11.04 -22.02 -3.88
C ALA A 140 9.55 -22.23 -3.55
N ASP A 141 9.20 -22.25 -2.24
CA ASP A 141 7.83 -22.48 -1.77
C ASP A 141 7.24 -21.25 -1.05
N LYS A 142 7.90 -20.08 -1.13
CA LYS A 142 7.38 -18.89 -0.48
C LYS A 142 6.31 -18.23 -1.34
N PRO A 143 5.14 -17.88 -0.74
CA PRO A 143 4.14 -17.10 -1.43
C PRO A 143 4.60 -15.62 -1.50
N PHE A 144 4.85 -15.12 -2.69
CA PHE A 144 5.12 -13.70 -2.92
C PHE A 144 3.83 -12.99 -3.31
N HIS A 145 3.50 -11.92 -2.59
CA HIS A 145 2.23 -11.20 -2.71
C HIS A 145 2.35 -9.94 -3.57
N ILE A 146 3.54 -9.36 -3.61
CA ILE A 146 3.88 -8.19 -4.40
C ILE A 146 5.36 -8.27 -4.77
N ALA A 147 5.77 -7.57 -5.82
CA ALA A 147 7.17 -7.38 -6.12
C ALA A 147 7.45 -5.91 -6.46
N ILE A 148 8.70 -5.50 -6.29
CA ILE A 148 9.23 -4.24 -6.79
C ILE A 148 10.27 -4.57 -7.85
N ILE A 149 10.22 -3.89 -8.99
CA ILE A 149 11.27 -3.93 -9.99
C ILE A 149 11.78 -2.53 -10.26
N GLY A 150 13.09 -2.39 -10.48
CA GLY A 150 13.67 -1.08 -10.75
C GLY A 150 14.86 -1.16 -11.69
N PHE A 151 15.15 -0.02 -12.34
CA PHE A 151 16.10 0.10 -13.45
C PHE A 151 16.93 1.37 -13.31
N CYS A 152 18.01 1.47 -14.08
CA CYS A 152 18.86 2.66 -14.10
C CYS A 152 18.31 3.79 -15.00
N ASP A 153 17.42 3.46 -15.94
CA ASP A 153 16.93 4.40 -16.95
C ASP A 153 15.48 4.15 -17.35
N GLU A 154 14.87 5.15 -17.99
CA GLU A 154 13.47 5.15 -18.42
C GLU A 154 13.20 4.11 -19.52
N ASP A 155 14.08 3.94 -20.49
CA ASP A 155 13.89 3.03 -21.63
C ASP A 155 13.82 1.58 -21.17
N SER A 156 14.76 1.17 -20.31
CA SER A 156 14.76 -0.15 -19.67
C SER A 156 13.49 -0.39 -18.86
N CYS A 157 13.09 0.59 -18.08
CA CYS A 157 11.89 0.52 -17.25
C CYS A 157 10.62 0.34 -18.10
N GLN A 158 10.43 1.15 -19.15
CA GLN A 158 9.27 1.06 -20.04
C GLN A 158 9.21 -0.27 -20.77
N LYS A 159 10.35 -0.74 -21.33
CA LYS A 159 10.42 -2.02 -22.05
C LYS A 159 10.10 -3.21 -21.14
N ALA A 160 10.59 -3.19 -19.92
CA ALA A 160 10.26 -4.23 -18.94
C ALA A 160 8.74 -4.19 -18.59
N GLY A 161 8.19 -3.01 -18.37
CA GLY A 161 6.76 -2.85 -18.10
C GLY A 161 5.88 -3.38 -19.24
N GLU A 162 6.24 -3.10 -20.50
CA GLU A 162 5.51 -3.62 -21.66
C GLU A 162 5.51 -5.17 -21.73
N GLN A 163 6.57 -5.84 -21.29
CA GLN A 163 6.64 -7.30 -21.28
C GLN A 163 5.89 -7.95 -20.11
N LEU A 164 5.61 -7.19 -19.05
CA LEU A 164 4.94 -7.70 -17.85
C LEU A 164 3.44 -7.36 -17.77
N LYS A 165 2.95 -6.40 -18.55
CA LYS A 165 1.55 -5.91 -18.49
C LYS A 165 0.47 -6.98 -18.67
N ASP A 166 0.78 -8.09 -19.34
CA ASP A 166 -0.19 -9.17 -19.57
C ASP A 166 -0.30 -10.12 -18.37
N ILE A 167 0.72 -10.16 -17.51
CA ILE A 167 0.79 -11.07 -16.37
C ILE A 167 0.64 -10.39 -15.01
N ALA A 168 0.83 -9.06 -14.95
CA ALA A 168 0.77 -8.29 -13.72
C ALA A 168 0.16 -6.91 -13.96
N ASP A 169 -0.34 -6.28 -12.91
CA ASP A 169 -0.71 -4.87 -12.90
C ASP A 169 0.44 -4.05 -12.32
N LEU A 170 0.87 -3.02 -13.06
CA LEU A 170 2.07 -2.27 -12.75
C LEU A 170 1.72 -0.87 -12.25
N ALA A 171 2.20 -0.50 -11.06
CA ALA A 171 2.08 0.84 -10.51
C ALA A 171 3.44 1.54 -10.53
N ARG A 172 3.55 2.63 -11.32
CA ARG A 172 4.79 3.39 -11.50
C ARG A 172 5.11 4.21 -10.26
N HIS A 173 6.36 4.12 -9.78
CA HIS A 173 6.85 5.01 -8.73
C HIS A 173 7.23 6.38 -9.29
N LYS A 174 6.75 7.44 -8.65
CA LYS A 174 7.04 8.82 -9.05
C LYS A 174 8.49 9.16 -8.75
N GLY A 175 9.20 9.64 -9.77
CA GLY A 175 10.61 10.05 -9.65
C GLY A 175 11.62 8.91 -9.65
N PHE A 176 11.18 7.67 -9.87
CA PHE A 176 12.03 6.48 -9.98
C PHE A 176 11.73 5.70 -11.25
N TYR A 177 12.72 4.99 -11.76
CA TYR A 177 12.56 4.03 -12.87
C TYR A 177 12.17 2.66 -12.33
N SER A 178 11.00 2.60 -11.66
CA SER A 178 10.59 1.39 -10.95
C SER A 178 9.07 1.24 -10.91
N TYR A 179 8.61 0.01 -10.66
CA TYR A 179 7.20 -0.34 -10.49
C TYR A 179 7.00 -1.18 -9.23
N ASP A 180 5.86 -0.99 -8.57
CA ASP A 180 5.20 -2.09 -7.88
C ASP A 180 4.60 -3.02 -8.94
N VAL A 181 4.89 -4.31 -8.81
CA VAL A 181 4.32 -5.37 -9.63
C VAL A 181 3.26 -6.07 -8.78
N ASN A 182 2.00 -5.85 -9.12
CA ASN A 182 0.86 -6.41 -8.40
C ASN A 182 0.31 -7.63 -9.13
N ILE A 183 -0.31 -8.55 -8.39
CA ILE A 183 -1.01 -9.69 -8.97
C ILE A 183 -2.15 -9.16 -9.85
N LYS A 184 -2.30 -9.71 -11.04
CA LYS A 184 -3.27 -9.26 -12.03
C LYS A 184 -4.69 -9.22 -11.48
N GLY A 185 -5.38 -8.06 -11.60
CA GLY A 185 -6.73 -7.84 -11.11
C GLY A 185 -6.86 -7.69 -9.59
N ILE A 186 -5.75 -7.58 -8.86
CA ILE A 186 -5.73 -7.34 -7.41
C ILE A 186 -5.24 -5.92 -7.15
N SER A 187 -6.02 -5.16 -6.37
CA SER A 187 -5.69 -3.80 -5.96
C SER A 187 -6.26 -3.51 -4.57
N LYS A 188 -5.91 -2.36 -3.99
CA LYS A 188 -6.53 -1.89 -2.72
C LYS A 188 -8.05 -1.88 -2.82
N ALA A 189 -8.63 -1.55 -3.99
CA ALA A 189 -10.08 -1.55 -4.21
C ALA A 189 -10.72 -2.93 -4.08
N THR A 190 -10.06 -3.97 -4.59
CA THR A 190 -10.56 -5.34 -4.42
C THR A 190 -10.55 -5.75 -2.96
N GLY A 191 -9.54 -5.31 -2.17
CA GLY A 191 -9.48 -5.50 -0.72
C GLY A 191 -10.60 -4.76 0.01
N VAL A 192 -10.87 -3.49 -0.36
CA VAL A 192 -11.99 -2.70 0.16
C VAL A 192 -13.31 -3.45 0.00
N ASN A 193 -13.60 -3.93 -1.20
CA ASN A 193 -14.85 -4.64 -1.47
C ASN A 193 -14.96 -5.94 -0.65
N ARG A 194 -13.89 -6.75 -0.59
CA ARG A 194 -13.88 -8.00 0.18
C ARG A 194 -14.09 -7.77 1.68
N ILE A 195 -13.40 -6.78 2.28
CA ILE A 195 -13.55 -6.47 3.71
C ILE A 195 -14.93 -5.89 3.99
N ARG A 196 -15.44 -4.99 3.12
CA ARG A 196 -16.79 -4.44 3.24
C ARG A 196 -17.86 -5.55 3.24
N GLU A 197 -17.75 -6.49 2.32
CA GLU A 197 -18.66 -7.65 2.22
C GLU A 197 -18.52 -8.58 3.42
N TYR A 198 -17.31 -8.90 3.84
CA TYR A 198 -17.04 -9.72 5.01
C TYR A 198 -17.65 -9.16 6.30
N LEU A 199 -17.57 -7.83 6.47
CA LEU A 199 -18.14 -7.12 7.62
C LEU A 199 -19.62 -6.78 7.45
N ASN A 200 -20.20 -7.05 6.26
CA ASN A 200 -21.57 -6.71 5.91
C ASN A 200 -21.91 -5.23 6.13
N ILE A 201 -21.01 -4.34 5.67
CA ILE A 201 -21.19 -2.89 5.77
C ILE A 201 -21.81 -2.36 4.46
N PRO A 202 -22.88 -1.53 4.54
CA PRO A 202 -23.44 -0.86 3.37
C PRO A 202 -22.40 0.06 2.68
N TYR A 203 -22.50 0.20 1.36
CA TYR A 203 -21.60 1.05 0.58
C TYR A 203 -21.60 2.51 1.10
N GLU A 204 -22.79 3.03 1.42
CA GLU A 204 -23.00 4.39 1.92
C GLU A 204 -22.32 4.70 3.26
N ASP A 205 -21.92 3.68 4.02
CA ASP A 205 -21.21 3.81 5.29
C ASP A 205 -19.69 3.64 5.16
N THR A 206 -19.14 3.69 3.92
CA THR A 206 -17.70 3.50 3.65
C THR A 206 -16.98 4.80 3.39
N TYR A 207 -15.78 4.95 3.97
CA TYR A 207 -14.87 6.07 3.82
C TYR A 207 -13.49 5.58 3.42
N ALA A 208 -12.76 6.34 2.61
CA ALA A 208 -11.35 6.06 2.33
C ALA A 208 -10.54 7.35 2.32
N PHE A 209 -9.34 7.28 2.87
CA PHE A 209 -8.36 8.36 2.89
C PHE A 209 -7.08 7.92 2.18
N GLY A 210 -6.58 8.75 1.26
CA GLY A 210 -5.38 8.47 0.50
C GLY A 210 -4.77 9.74 -0.11
N ASP A 211 -3.56 9.64 -0.63
CA ASP A 211 -2.84 10.79 -1.20
C ASP A 211 -2.13 10.47 -2.53
N ALA A 212 -1.94 9.21 -2.89
CA ALA A 212 -1.17 8.79 -4.05
C ALA A 212 -2.03 8.07 -5.11
N LEU A 213 -1.49 7.94 -6.34
CA LEU A 213 -2.23 7.32 -7.44
C LEU A 213 -2.58 5.85 -7.23
N ASN A 214 -1.81 5.13 -6.39
CA ASN A 214 -2.16 3.76 -6.00
C ASN A 214 -3.38 3.67 -5.07
N ASP A 215 -3.86 4.83 -4.55
CA ASP A 215 -5.11 4.91 -3.77
C ASP A 215 -6.34 5.19 -4.64
N LEU A 216 -6.15 5.59 -5.90
CA LEU A 216 -7.24 6.03 -6.77
C LEU A 216 -8.39 5.01 -6.80
N GLU A 217 -8.06 3.74 -7.04
CA GLU A 217 -9.09 2.70 -7.14
C GLU A 217 -9.76 2.46 -5.77
N MET A 218 -9.01 2.53 -4.66
CA MET A 218 -9.55 2.46 -3.30
C MET A 218 -10.55 3.61 -3.04
N LEU A 219 -10.16 4.84 -3.40
CA LEU A 219 -11.01 6.02 -3.27
C LEU A 219 -12.29 5.91 -4.11
N GLN A 220 -12.21 5.34 -5.32
CA GLN A 220 -13.37 5.09 -6.18
C GLN A 220 -14.29 3.96 -5.67
N ALA A 221 -13.79 3.09 -4.79
CA ALA A 221 -14.53 1.93 -4.28
C ALA A 221 -15.40 2.24 -3.05
N VAL A 222 -15.40 3.47 -2.54
CA VAL A 222 -16.15 3.89 -1.35
C VAL A 222 -17.12 5.02 -1.64
N ALA A 223 -18.11 5.19 -0.74
CA ALA A 223 -19.09 6.27 -0.86
C ALA A 223 -18.52 7.66 -0.52
N HIS A 224 -17.55 7.70 0.39
CA HIS A 224 -16.95 8.94 0.88
C HIS A 224 -15.43 8.93 0.67
N PRO A 225 -14.96 9.17 -0.57
CA PRO A 225 -13.52 9.30 -0.86
C PRO A 225 -12.99 10.66 -0.41
N VAL A 226 -11.88 10.65 0.32
CA VAL A 226 -11.22 11.85 0.84
C VAL A 226 -9.75 11.83 0.48
N ILE A 227 -9.28 12.86 -0.21
CA ILE A 227 -7.86 13.03 -0.51
C ILE A 227 -7.21 14.01 0.44
N MET A 228 -5.93 13.77 0.72
CA MET A 228 -5.13 14.68 1.52
C MET A 228 -4.76 15.92 0.70
N LYS A 229 -4.57 17.08 1.35
CA LYS A 229 -4.11 18.31 0.67
C LYS A 229 -2.76 18.11 -0.02
N ASN A 230 -1.89 17.28 0.53
CA ASN A 230 -0.59 16.92 -0.04
C ASN A 230 -0.68 15.84 -1.15
N SER A 231 -1.87 15.43 -1.56
CA SER A 231 -2.06 14.38 -2.55
C SER A 231 -1.48 14.72 -3.92
N ASP A 232 -1.24 13.68 -4.72
CA ASP A 232 -0.82 13.84 -6.11
C ASP A 232 -1.83 14.73 -6.86
N PRO A 233 -1.36 15.75 -7.63
CA PRO A 233 -2.24 16.64 -8.38
C PRO A 233 -3.22 15.90 -9.31
N ALA A 234 -2.87 14.72 -9.80
CA ALA A 234 -3.77 13.95 -10.64
C ALA A 234 -5.01 13.47 -9.89
N LEU A 235 -4.91 13.13 -8.58
CA LEU A 235 -6.08 12.77 -7.77
C LEU A 235 -7.08 13.91 -7.64
N LYS A 236 -6.62 15.15 -7.62
CA LYS A 236 -7.48 16.35 -7.50
C LYS A 236 -8.41 16.53 -8.71
N THR A 237 -8.06 15.92 -9.85
CA THR A 237 -8.89 15.99 -11.07
C THR A 237 -10.16 15.14 -10.99
N TYR A 238 -10.23 14.21 -10.04
CA TYR A 238 -11.39 13.32 -9.87
C TYR A 238 -12.54 13.93 -9.06
N GLY A 239 -12.34 15.12 -8.46
CA GLY A 239 -13.38 15.82 -7.71
C GLY A 239 -13.71 15.19 -6.35
N PHE A 240 -12.79 14.41 -5.77
CA PHE A 240 -12.92 13.90 -4.41
C PHE A 240 -12.90 15.03 -3.39
N GLU A 241 -13.47 14.78 -2.21
CA GLU A 241 -13.39 15.73 -1.10
C GLU A 241 -11.93 15.85 -0.62
N GLU A 242 -11.44 17.07 -0.42
CA GLU A 242 -10.09 17.35 0.05
C GLU A 242 -10.09 17.69 1.55
N THR A 243 -9.22 17.05 2.32
CA THR A 243 -8.96 17.42 3.72
C THR A 243 -7.63 18.19 3.86
N GLY A 244 -7.18 18.44 5.09
CA GLY A 244 -5.91 19.10 5.38
C GLY A 244 -4.69 18.28 4.98
N ASP A 245 -3.51 18.91 5.09
CA ASP A 245 -2.22 18.24 4.89
C ASP A 245 -1.95 17.22 6.01
N VAL A 246 -1.21 16.16 5.70
CA VAL A 246 -0.81 15.15 6.71
C VAL A 246 -0.04 15.79 7.88
N LEU A 247 0.83 16.78 7.61
CA LEU A 247 1.58 17.52 8.65
C LEU A 247 0.69 18.42 9.51
N ASP A 248 -0.51 18.75 9.04
CA ASP A 248 -1.51 19.55 9.75
C ASP A 248 -2.62 18.69 10.35
N ASN A 249 -2.39 17.40 10.52
CA ASN A 249 -3.38 16.44 11.01
C ASN A 249 -4.69 16.40 10.18
N GLY A 250 -4.58 16.44 8.85
CA GLY A 250 -5.72 16.49 7.94
C GLY A 250 -6.74 15.36 8.18
N PHE A 251 -6.26 14.14 8.39
CA PHE A 251 -7.11 12.99 8.73
C PHE A 251 -7.96 13.22 9.98
N TYR A 252 -7.34 13.62 11.10
CA TYR A 252 -8.06 13.95 12.35
C TYR A 252 -9.07 15.09 12.16
N ARG A 253 -8.64 16.17 11.49
CA ARG A 253 -9.50 17.36 11.28
C ARG A 253 -10.75 17.03 10.47
N TYR A 254 -10.61 16.20 9.43
CA TYR A 254 -11.76 15.74 8.64
C TYR A 254 -12.76 14.99 9.50
N LEU A 255 -12.28 14.01 10.26
CA LEU A 255 -13.13 13.18 11.12
C LEU A 255 -13.85 14.02 12.19
N LEU A 256 -13.16 15.00 12.78
CA LEU A 256 -13.73 15.91 13.76
C LEU A 256 -14.80 16.82 13.15
N THR A 257 -14.49 17.44 12.00
CA THR A 257 -15.42 18.37 11.31
C THR A 257 -16.70 17.67 10.88
N ASN A 258 -16.58 16.42 10.40
CA ASN A 258 -17.71 15.61 9.98
C ASN A 258 -18.37 14.83 11.14
N LYS A 259 -18.00 15.12 12.40
CA LYS A 259 -18.57 14.52 13.62
C LYS A 259 -18.47 12.98 13.64
N LEU A 260 -17.43 12.43 13.02
CA LEU A 260 -17.13 11.01 13.04
C LEU A 260 -16.41 10.62 14.34
N ILE A 261 -15.77 11.58 15.00
CA ILE A 261 -15.10 11.44 16.30
C ILE A 261 -15.39 12.66 17.19
N ASN A 262 -15.10 12.54 18.49
CA ASN A 262 -15.06 13.67 19.43
C ASN A 262 -13.66 14.32 19.47
N PRO A 263 -13.53 15.57 19.91
CA PRO A 263 -12.24 16.22 20.14
C PRO A 263 -11.33 15.43 21.09
N LEU A 264 -10.02 15.63 20.89
CA LEU A 264 -8.97 15.15 21.82
C LEU A 264 -9.06 15.84 23.17
#